data_f051f6c579b03c82fac0457cfb3b8ca4
#
_entry.id   f051f6c579b03c82fac0457cfb3b8ca4
#
_cell.length_a   1.000
_cell.length_b   1.000
_cell.length_c   1.000
_cell.angle_alpha   90.00
_cell.angle_beta   90.00
_cell.angle_gamma   90.00
#
_symmetry.space_group_name_H-M   'P 1'
#
loop_
_entity.id
_entity.type
_entity.pdbx_description
1 polymer ?
#
loop_
_entity_poly.entity_id
_entity_poly.type
_entity_poly.pdbx_seq_one_letter_code
_entity_poly.pdbx_strand_id
1 'polypeptide(L)'
;MTKTPQTARKRPAAKQSAEPSEIRFYRSNEKPYGAFSNLYPRPIEFEGRTFPTSEHAYQAGKAQKPAVREWILSAPTPALAAMAAHGLYVWDVVPDWAKIKFDRMRAVLRAKFDQHADLKELLMSTGNARLVEAGTVNNAVNRLWGEVDGKGENMLGVMLMELRSTYALKPTRASKVKPAVATKAAKSKKPATKQELTTV
;
A
#
# COMPACT_ATOMS: atom_id res chain seq x y z
N MET A 1 8.97 34.24 61.96
CA MET A 1 8.51 34.16 60.55
C MET A 1 9.23 33.00 59.88
N THR A 2 8.59 31.83 59.88
CA THR A 2 9.17 30.57 59.38
C THR A 2 8.62 30.31 57.95
N LYS A 3 9.52 30.30 56.93
CA LYS A 3 9.16 29.98 55.54
C LYS A 3 9.08 28.47 55.34
N THR A 4 7.91 28.00 54.96
CA THR A 4 7.66 26.59 54.59
C THR A 4 8.22 26.33 53.20
N PRO A 5 8.92 25.20 52.95
CA PRO A 5 9.42 24.86 51.62
C PRO A 5 8.28 24.30 50.76
N GLN A 6 8.13 24.85 49.56
CA GLN A 6 7.16 24.45 48.54
C GLN A 6 7.67 23.19 47.83
N THR A 7 7.03 22.06 48.07
CA THR A 7 7.32 20.79 47.39
C THR A 7 6.92 20.85 45.92
N ALA A 8 7.91 20.76 45.04
CA ALA A 8 7.69 20.68 43.58
C ALA A 8 6.95 19.35 43.24
N ARG A 9 5.73 19.47 42.72
CA ARG A 9 4.95 18.35 42.15
C ARG A 9 5.65 17.84 40.91
N LYS A 10 6.22 16.63 40.94
CA LYS A 10 6.68 15.88 39.76
C LYS A 10 5.50 15.65 38.83
N ARG A 11 5.58 16.16 37.59
CA ARG A 11 4.65 15.82 36.50
C ARG A 11 4.75 14.32 36.23
N PRO A 12 3.61 13.59 36.11
CA PRO A 12 3.67 12.19 35.72
C PRO A 12 4.24 12.07 34.32
N ALA A 13 5.22 11.18 34.15
CA ALA A 13 5.77 10.81 32.84
C ALA A 13 4.61 10.28 31.97
N ALA A 14 4.48 10.81 30.77
CA ALA A 14 3.53 10.31 29.76
C ALA A 14 3.82 8.83 29.54
N LYS A 15 2.83 7.96 29.76
CA LYS A 15 2.88 6.56 29.37
C LYS A 15 3.12 6.50 27.87
N GLN A 16 4.32 6.13 27.44
CA GLN A 16 4.55 5.66 26.07
C GLN A 16 3.63 4.48 25.88
N SER A 17 2.62 4.62 25.01
CA SER A 17 1.80 3.49 24.59
C SER A 17 2.73 2.50 23.91
N ALA A 18 2.86 1.30 24.48
CA ALA A 18 3.61 0.22 23.85
C ALA A 18 3.04 0.00 22.45
N GLU A 19 3.93 -0.07 21.43
CA GLU A 19 3.52 -0.42 20.08
C GLU A 19 2.75 -1.75 20.10
N PRO A 20 1.68 -1.90 19.32
CA PRO A 20 0.92 -3.15 19.29
C PRO A 20 1.84 -4.30 18.87
N SER A 21 1.80 -5.41 19.60
CA SER A 21 2.57 -6.61 19.28
C SER A 21 2.07 -7.30 18.01
N GLU A 22 0.79 -7.15 17.69
CA GLU A 22 0.11 -7.71 16.53
C GLU A 22 -0.90 -6.72 15.94
N ILE A 23 -0.94 -6.64 14.60
CA ILE A 23 -1.89 -5.86 13.82
C ILE A 23 -2.62 -6.82 12.90
N ARG A 24 -3.93 -6.91 13.07
CA ARG A 24 -4.81 -7.71 12.24
C ARG A 24 -5.52 -6.82 11.21
N PHE A 25 -5.60 -7.27 9.97
CA PHE A 25 -6.32 -6.60 8.89
C PHE A 25 -7.05 -7.64 8.03
N TYR A 26 -8.14 -7.24 7.40
CA TYR A 26 -8.88 -8.11 6.48
C TYR A 26 -9.61 -7.31 5.42
N ARG A 27 -10.62 -6.52 5.81
CA ARG A 27 -11.43 -5.76 4.86
C ARG A 27 -10.69 -4.51 4.41
N SER A 28 -10.76 -4.24 3.10
CA SER A 28 -10.07 -3.08 2.52
C SER A 28 -10.59 -1.71 3.01
N ASN A 29 -11.79 -1.66 3.60
CA ASN A 29 -12.37 -0.42 4.15
C ASN A 29 -12.09 -0.21 5.65
N GLU A 30 -11.41 -1.14 6.31
CA GLU A 30 -11.01 -0.99 7.71
C GLU A 30 -9.85 0.00 7.84
N LYS A 31 -9.99 0.97 8.74
CA LYS A 31 -8.93 1.96 8.99
C LYS A 31 -8.15 1.62 10.25
N PRO A 32 -6.84 1.89 10.25
CA PRO A 32 -6.03 2.34 9.12
C PRO A 32 -5.53 1.19 8.22
N TYR A 33 -5.54 -0.05 8.68
CA TYR A 33 -4.78 -1.17 8.11
C TYR A 33 -5.48 -1.94 6.99
N GLY A 34 -6.70 -1.59 6.61
CA GLY A 34 -7.36 -2.13 5.41
C GLY A 34 -6.55 -1.91 4.13
N ALA A 35 -5.68 -0.90 4.14
CA ALA A 35 -4.73 -0.64 3.06
C ALA A 35 -3.72 -1.78 2.80
N PHE A 36 -3.53 -2.69 3.76
CA PHE A 36 -2.66 -3.86 3.59
C PHE A 36 -3.33 -4.98 2.80
N SER A 37 -4.66 -5.01 2.75
CA SER A 37 -5.40 -5.96 1.92
C SER A 37 -5.09 -5.76 0.43
N ASN A 38 -4.98 -6.86 -0.31
CA ASN A 38 -4.84 -6.82 -1.76
C ASN A 38 -6.07 -6.23 -2.47
N LEU A 39 -7.23 -6.30 -1.82
CA LEU A 39 -8.49 -5.76 -2.33
C LEU A 39 -8.61 -4.23 -2.14
N TYR A 40 -7.62 -3.58 -1.51
CA TYR A 40 -7.65 -2.14 -1.29
C TYR A 40 -7.70 -1.37 -2.61
N PRO A 41 -8.66 -0.42 -2.78
CA PRO A 41 -8.86 0.30 -4.03
C PRO A 41 -7.77 1.35 -4.25
N ARG A 42 -6.63 0.90 -4.73
CA ARG A 42 -5.47 1.73 -5.06
C ARG A 42 -4.85 1.22 -6.36
N PRO A 43 -4.91 2.00 -7.44
CA PRO A 43 -4.32 1.61 -8.73
C PRO A 43 -2.81 1.44 -8.62
N ILE A 44 -2.27 0.49 -9.36
CA ILE A 44 -0.84 0.25 -9.48
C ILE A 44 -0.43 0.06 -10.94
N GLU A 45 0.76 0.55 -11.28
CA GLU A 45 1.44 0.21 -12.53
C GLU A 45 2.26 -1.07 -12.29
N PHE A 46 1.99 -2.10 -13.09
CA PHE A 46 2.68 -3.37 -12.97
C PHE A 46 2.78 -4.05 -14.34
N GLU A 47 3.97 -4.55 -14.71
CA GLU A 47 4.21 -5.19 -16.03
C GLU A 47 3.73 -4.33 -17.23
N GLY A 48 3.93 -3.00 -17.16
CA GLY A 48 3.57 -2.06 -18.23
C GLY A 48 2.07 -1.77 -18.36
N ARG A 49 1.27 -2.11 -17.36
CA ARG A 49 -0.18 -1.90 -17.35
C ARG A 49 -0.65 -1.34 -15.99
N THR A 50 -1.65 -0.47 -16.02
CA THR A 50 -2.37 -0.02 -14.82
C THR A 50 -3.42 -1.05 -14.39
N PHE A 51 -3.40 -1.42 -13.13
CA PHE A 51 -4.40 -2.29 -12.51
C PHE A 51 -5.17 -1.53 -11.42
N PRO A 52 -6.50 -1.73 -11.30
CA PRO A 52 -7.31 -1.02 -10.29
C PRO A 52 -6.90 -1.34 -8.84
N THR A 53 -6.39 -2.54 -8.60
CA THR A 53 -5.93 -3.01 -7.28
C THR A 53 -4.80 -4.03 -7.42
N SER A 54 -4.08 -4.28 -6.34
CA SER A 54 -3.08 -5.36 -6.26
C SER A 54 -3.68 -6.73 -6.58
N GLU A 55 -4.94 -6.96 -6.19
CA GLU A 55 -5.62 -8.23 -6.48
C GLU A 55 -5.80 -8.45 -7.98
N HIS A 56 -6.22 -7.44 -8.74
CA HIS A 56 -6.32 -7.54 -10.20
C HIS A 56 -4.96 -7.89 -10.83
N ALA A 57 -3.89 -7.21 -10.41
CA ALA A 57 -2.54 -7.47 -10.91
C ALA A 57 -2.06 -8.89 -10.59
N TYR A 58 -2.35 -9.36 -9.37
CA TYR A 58 -2.00 -10.72 -8.95
C TYR A 58 -2.77 -11.76 -9.76
N GLN A 59 -4.10 -11.64 -9.85
CA GLN A 59 -4.96 -12.63 -10.51
C GLN A 59 -4.78 -12.65 -12.04
N ALA A 60 -4.47 -11.51 -12.66
CA ALA A 60 -4.14 -11.44 -14.08
C ALA A 60 -2.98 -12.37 -14.47
N GLY A 61 -2.02 -12.57 -13.58
CA GLY A 61 -0.88 -13.45 -13.81
C GLY A 61 -1.19 -14.93 -13.77
N LYS A 62 -2.38 -15.31 -13.29
CA LYS A 62 -2.77 -16.72 -13.22
C LYS A 62 -3.24 -17.26 -14.58
N ALA A 63 -3.78 -16.39 -15.44
CA ALA A 63 -4.32 -16.81 -16.73
C ALA A 63 -3.21 -17.01 -17.77
N GLN A 64 -3.16 -18.19 -18.37
CA GLN A 64 -2.22 -18.53 -19.45
C GLN A 64 -2.59 -17.81 -20.76
N LYS A 65 -3.90 -17.77 -21.10
CA LYS A 65 -4.42 -17.20 -22.34
C LYS A 65 -4.71 -15.71 -22.17
N PRO A 66 -4.29 -14.83 -23.11
CA PRO A 66 -4.60 -13.40 -23.05
C PRO A 66 -6.09 -13.08 -22.91
N ALA A 67 -6.94 -13.76 -23.66
CA ALA A 67 -8.40 -13.56 -23.59
C ALA A 67 -8.98 -13.89 -22.20
N VAL A 68 -8.49 -14.94 -21.54
CA VAL A 68 -8.90 -15.30 -20.17
C VAL A 68 -8.39 -14.26 -19.17
N ARG A 69 -7.21 -13.71 -19.39
CA ARG A 69 -6.67 -12.62 -18.58
C ARG A 69 -7.55 -11.37 -18.67
N GLU A 70 -7.92 -10.95 -19.89
CA GLU A 70 -8.81 -9.80 -20.07
C GLU A 70 -10.18 -10.04 -19.45
N TRP A 71 -10.71 -11.26 -19.53
CA TRP A 71 -11.94 -11.60 -18.88
C TRP A 71 -11.87 -11.46 -17.34
N ILE A 72 -10.79 -11.92 -16.69
CA ILE A 72 -10.58 -11.70 -15.25
C ILE A 72 -10.52 -10.19 -14.95
N LEU A 73 -9.82 -9.41 -15.79
CA LEU A 73 -9.61 -7.98 -15.59
C LEU A 73 -10.87 -7.15 -15.87
N SER A 74 -11.86 -7.69 -16.59
CA SER A 74 -13.17 -7.05 -16.77
C SER A 74 -14.04 -7.10 -15.51
N ALA A 75 -13.64 -7.83 -14.49
CA ALA A 75 -14.37 -7.89 -13.24
C ALA A 75 -14.42 -6.51 -12.55
N PRO A 76 -15.62 -6.03 -12.16
CA PRO A 76 -15.78 -4.67 -11.63
C PRO A 76 -15.23 -4.49 -10.22
N THR A 77 -14.91 -5.58 -9.52
CA THR A 77 -14.35 -5.53 -8.17
C THR A 77 -13.21 -6.53 -8.00
N PRO A 78 -12.25 -6.27 -7.10
CA PRO A 78 -11.16 -7.21 -6.84
C PRO A 78 -11.65 -8.56 -6.30
N ALA A 79 -12.73 -8.60 -5.55
CA ALA A 79 -13.33 -9.86 -5.08
C ALA A 79 -13.87 -10.70 -6.25
N LEU A 80 -14.52 -10.07 -7.23
CA LEU A 80 -14.99 -10.75 -8.44
C LEU A 80 -13.83 -11.19 -9.33
N ALA A 81 -12.75 -10.41 -9.43
CA ALA A 81 -11.54 -10.83 -10.13
C ALA A 81 -10.92 -12.09 -9.48
N ALA A 82 -10.88 -12.15 -8.15
CA ALA A 82 -10.44 -13.33 -7.41
C ALA A 82 -11.36 -14.55 -7.68
N MET A 83 -12.67 -14.36 -7.62
CA MET A 83 -13.63 -15.43 -7.92
C MET A 83 -13.49 -15.96 -9.34
N ALA A 84 -13.37 -15.06 -10.33
CA ALA A 84 -13.14 -15.43 -11.73
C ALA A 84 -11.86 -16.27 -11.88
N ALA A 85 -10.77 -15.83 -11.28
CA ALA A 85 -9.51 -16.55 -11.33
C ALA A 85 -9.53 -17.89 -10.58
N HIS A 86 -10.30 -18.02 -9.51
CA HIS A 86 -10.46 -19.29 -8.80
C HIS A 86 -11.27 -20.31 -9.60
N GLY A 87 -12.18 -19.84 -10.45
CA GLY A 87 -13.01 -20.69 -11.33
C GLY A 87 -12.29 -21.16 -12.61
N LEU A 88 -11.03 -20.79 -12.85
CA LEU A 88 -10.30 -21.21 -14.04
C LEU A 88 -10.09 -22.72 -14.09
N TYR A 89 -10.26 -23.29 -15.27
CA TYR A 89 -9.84 -24.65 -15.54
C TYR A 89 -8.31 -24.76 -15.52
N VAL A 90 -7.80 -25.94 -15.22
CA VAL A 90 -6.34 -26.21 -15.10
C VAL A 90 -5.58 -25.83 -16.37
N TRP A 91 -6.16 -26.00 -17.55
CA TRP A 91 -5.54 -25.65 -18.85
C TRP A 91 -5.58 -24.16 -19.19
N ASP A 92 -6.26 -23.35 -18.39
CA ASP A 92 -6.26 -21.88 -18.50
C ASP A 92 -5.34 -21.22 -17.48
N VAL A 93 -4.78 -22.01 -16.56
CA VAL A 93 -3.82 -21.56 -15.54
C VAL A 93 -2.41 -21.73 -16.08
N VAL A 94 -1.56 -20.72 -15.87
CA VAL A 94 -0.14 -20.82 -16.23
C VAL A 94 0.52 -22.03 -15.57
N PRO A 95 1.43 -22.74 -16.25
CA PRO A 95 2.19 -23.82 -15.65
C PRO A 95 2.91 -23.35 -14.37
N ASP A 96 3.05 -24.27 -13.42
CA ASP A 96 3.75 -23.99 -12.14
C ASP A 96 3.18 -22.83 -11.29
N TRP A 97 1.93 -22.43 -11.51
CA TRP A 97 1.28 -21.37 -10.72
C TRP A 97 1.49 -21.54 -9.21
N ALA A 98 1.43 -22.77 -8.73
CA ALA A 98 1.63 -23.09 -7.33
C ALA A 98 3.01 -22.64 -6.79
N LYS A 99 4.03 -22.57 -7.64
CA LYS A 99 5.39 -22.12 -7.30
C LYS A 99 5.52 -20.61 -7.48
N ILE A 100 5.08 -20.08 -8.64
CA ILE A 100 5.33 -18.69 -9.02
C ILE A 100 4.40 -17.67 -8.33
N LYS A 101 3.27 -18.11 -7.81
CA LYS A 101 2.27 -17.23 -7.17
C LYS A 101 2.83 -16.38 -6.03
N PHE A 102 3.79 -16.91 -5.29
CA PHE A 102 4.40 -16.19 -4.16
C PHE A 102 5.33 -15.07 -4.62
N ASP A 103 6.16 -15.33 -5.64
CA ASP A 103 7.05 -14.30 -6.19
C ASP A 103 6.25 -13.21 -6.89
N ARG A 104 5.19 -13.61 -7.61
CA ARG A 104 4.26 -12.62 -8.18
C ARG A 104 3.60 -11.75 -7.11
N MET A 105 3.15 -12.34 -6.00
CA MET A 105 2.55 -11.57 -4.89
C MET A 105 3.57 -10.60 -4.31
N ARG A 106 4.81 -11.02 -4.05
CA ARG A 106 5.88 -10.13 -3.57
C ARG A 106 6.13 -8.97 -4.54
N ALA A 107 6.15 -9.24 -5.86
CA ALA A 107 6.35 -8.21 -6.87
C ALA A 107 5.18 -7.20 -6.90
N VAL A 108 3.95 -7.68 -6.83
CA VAL A 108 2.74 -6.84 -6.80
C VAL A 108 2.69 -5.98 -5.53
N LEU A 109 2.99 -6.57 -4.36
CA LEU A 109 3.06 -5.81 -3.10
C LEU A 109 4.15 -4.73 -3.18
N ARG A 110 5.33 -5.07 -3.69
CA ARG A 110 6.39 -4.08 -3.90
C ARG A 110 5.93 -2.95 -4.80
N ALA A 111 5.29 -3.24 -5.93
CA ALA A 111 4.77 -2.23 -6.84
C ALA A 111 3.77 -1.31 -6.13
N LYS A 112 2.86 -1.86 -5.32
CA LYS A 112 1.90 -1.09 -4.54
C LYS A 112 2.58 -0.11 -3.58
N PHE A 113 3.48 -0.60 -2.74
CA PHE A 113 4.08 0.20 -1.68
C PHE A 113 5.20 1.13 -2.17
N ASP A 114 5.86 0.82 -3.29
CA ASP A 114 6.86 1.70 -3.89
C ASP A 114 6.21 2.89 -4.61
N GLN A 115 5.00 2.72 -5.17
CA GLN A 115 4.28 3.77 -5.90
C GLN A 115 3.46 4.69 -4.99
N HIS A 116 3.15 4.28 -3.76
CA HIS A 116 2.28 5.00 -2.84
C HIS A 116 2.99 5.30 -1.52
N ALA A 117 3.53 6.52 -1.39
CA ALA A 117 4.30 6.95 -0.22
C ALA A 117 3.50 6.85 1.08
N ASP A 118 2.22 7.24 1.05
CA ASP A 118 1.30 7.14 2.19
C ASP A 118 1.13 5.70 2.69
N LEU A 119 1.02 4.73 1.78
CA LEU A 119 0.90 3.32 2.14
C LEU A 119 2.23 2.76 2.69
N LYS A 120 3.34 3.19 2.09
CA LYS A 120 4.68 2.84 2.58
C LYS A 120 4.93 3.38 3.98
N GLU A 121 4.58 4.63 4.25
CA GLU A 121 4.67 5.24 5.57
C GLU A 121 3.80 4.49 6.58
N LEU A 122 2.57 4.13 6.21
CA LEU A 122 1.69 3.33 7.04
C LEU A 122 2.32 1.96 7.36
N LEU A 123 2.93 1.27 6.37
CA LEU A 123 3.60 -0.01 6.59
C LEU A 123 4.80 0.16 7.54
N MET A 124 5.59 1.20 7.35
CA MET A 124 6.74 1.49 8.21
C MET A 124 6.33 1.88 9.63
N SER A 125 5.20 2.58 9.80
CA SER A 125 4.68 2.97 11.12
C SER A 125 4.25 1.81 12.00
N THR A 126 4.10 0.61 11.43
CA THR A 126 3.79 -0.62 12.19
C THR A 126 4.98 -1.14 13.01
N GLY A 127 6.16 -0.52 12.91
CA GLY A 127 7.35 -0.87 13.70
C GLY A 127 7.71 -2.35 13.58
N ASN A 128 7.69 -3.07 14.68
CA ASN A 128 7.98 -4.51 14.74
C ASN A 128 6.72 -5.38 14.93
N ALA A 129 5.53 -4.79 14.82
CA ALA A 129 4.29 -5.55 14.99
C ALA A 129 4.20 -6.72 13.99
N ARG A 130 3.66 -7.83 14.46
CA ARG A 130 3.27 -8.93 13.60
C ARG A 130 2.06 -8.51 12.78
N LEU A 131 2.12 -8.66 11.46
CA LEU A 131 1.01 -8.35 10.56
C LEU A 131 0.28 -9.65 10.21
N VAL A 132 -1.05 -9.65 10.35
CA VAL A 132 -1.87 -10.84 10.14
C VAL A 132 -3.08 -10.51 9.26
N GLU A 133 -3.21 -11.19 8.13
CA GLU A 133 -4.45 -11.17 7.37
C GLU A 133 -5.47 -12.07 8.07
N ALA A 134 -6.52 -11.48 8.66
CA ALA A 134 -7.51 -12.17 9.47
C ALA A 134 -8.69 -12.66 8.65
N GLY A 135 -8.57 -13.83 8.03
CA GLY A 135 -9.66 -14.45 7.25
C GLY A 135 -10.87 -14.81 8.11
N THR A 136 -12.06 -14.74 7.54
CA THR A 136 -13.34 -15.07 8.23
C THR A 136 -13.92 -16.41 7.82
N VAL A 137 -13.51 -16.94 6.66
CA VAL A 137 -13.99 -18.23 6.13
C VAL A 137 -12.87 -19.25 6.19
N ASN A 138 -13.12 -20.35 6.88
CA ASN A 138 -12.13 -21.42 7.03
C ASN A 138 -12.03 -22.27 5.75
N ASN A 139 -11.11 -21.90 4.88
CA ASN A 139 -10.75 -22.65 3.68
C ASN A 139 -9.23 -22.61 3.44
N ALA A 140 -8.74 -23.42 2.50
CA ALA A 140 -7.31 -23.53 2.23
C ALA A 140 -6.68 -22.22 1.73
N VAL A 141 -7.41 -21.39 0.98
CA VAL A 141 -6.93 -20.11 0.45
C VAL A 141 -6.73 -19.11 1.57
N ASN A 142 -7.74 -18.96 2.44
CA ASN A 142 -7.65 -18.03 3.56
C ASN A 142 -6.60 -18.46 4.59
N ARG A 143 -6.39 -19.75 4.78
CA ARG A 143 -5.31 -20.26 5.65
C ARG A 143 -3.92 -20.14 5.05
N LEU A 144 -3.81 -20.16 3.73
CA LEU A 144 -2.54 -19.92 3.06
C LEU A 144 -2.14 -18.42 3.17
N TRP A 145 -3.06 -17.52 2.79
CA TRP A 145 -2.73 -16.10 2.72
C TRP A 145 -2.82 -15.39 4.07
N GLY A 146 -3.69 -15.86 4.96
CA GLY A 146 -3.94 -15.29 6.28
C GLY A 146 -4.05 -16.35 7.37
N GLU A 147 -4.78 -15.97 8.42
CA GLU A 147 -5.18 -16.85 9.52
C GLU A 147 -6.70 -16.81 9.71
N VAL A 148 -7.27 -17.97 9.99
CA VAL A 148 -8.65 -18.12 10.43
C VAL A 148 -8.62 -18.75 11.83
N ASP A 149 -9.22 -18.10 12.80
CA ASP A 149 -9.20 -18.53 14.22
C ASP A 149 -7.77 -18.78 14.74
N GLY A 150 -6.84 -17.92 14.33
CA GLY A 150 -5.43 -18.01 14.72
C GLY A 150 -4.63 -19.12 14.06
N LYS A 151 -5.18 -19.76 12.99
CA LYS A 151 -4.53 -20.86 12.27
C LYS A 151 -4.37 -20.53 10.80
N GLY A 152 -3.16 -20.67 10.27
CA GLY A 152 -2.83 -20.41 8.88
C GLY A 152 -1.35 -20.09 8.69
N GLU A 153 -0.92 -20.00 7.44
CA GLU A 153 0.46 -19.69 7.07
C GLU A 153 0.71 -18.17 7.04
N ASN A 154 -0.34 -17.37 6.92
CA ASN A 154 -0.28 -15.92 6.91
C ASN A 154 0.71 -15.34 5.89
N MET A 155 0.77 -15.91 4.69
CA MET A 155 1.77 -15.55 3.68
C MET A 155 1.71 -14.08 3.28
N LEU A 156 0.50 -13.45 3.26
CA LEU A 156 0.39 -12.03 2.97
C LEU A 156 1.03 -11.18 4.08
N GLY A 157 0.74 -11.49 5.33
CA GLY A 157 1.36 -10.81 6.47
C GLY A 157 2.88 -10.99 6.51
N VAL A 158 3.37 -12.22 6.23
CA VAL A 158 4.81 -12.52 6.14
C VAL A 158 5.47 -11.65 5.06
N MET A 159 4.90 -11.58 3.85
CA MET A 159 5.47 -10.78 2.75
C MET A 159 5.45 -9.28 3.03
N LEU A 160 4.43 -8.77 3.73
CA LEU A 160 4.39 -7.38 4.17
C LEU A 160 5.48 -7.07 5.19
N MET A 161 5.72 -7.97 6.14
CA MET A 161 6.81 -7.82 7.11
C MET A 161 8.20 -7.91 6.45
N GLU A 162 8.39 -8.81 5.48
CA GLU A 162 9.60 -8.88 4.64
C GLU A 162 9.82 -7.57 3.88
N LEU A 163 8.78 -7.03 3.25
CA LEU A 163 8.85 -5.77 2.51
C LEU A 163 9.18 -4.59 3.43
N ARG A 164 8.54 -4.50 4.59
CA ARG A 164 8.85 -3.50 5.63
C ARG A 164 10.32 -3.56 6.04
N SER A 165 10.85 -4.75 6.29
CA SER A 165 12.25 -4.94 6.64
C SER A 165 13.20 -4.47 5.53
N THR A 166 12.84 -4.72 4.26
CA THR A 166 13.61 -4.24 3.10
C THR A 166 13.65 -2.71 3.04
N TYR A 167 12.58 -2.03 3.41
CA TYR A 167 12.53 -0.56 3.47
C TYR A 167 13.35 0.00 4.64
N ALA A 168 13.34 -0.65 5.79
CA ALA A 168 14.13 -0.23 6.94
C ALA A 168 15.65 -0.32 6.68
N LEU A 169 16.09 -1.30 5.88
CA LEU A 169 17.51 -1.49 5.53
C LEU A 169 18.01 -0.50 4.46
N LYS A 170 17.13 0.14 3.68
CA LYS A 170 17.50 1.18 2.73
C LYS A 170 17.51 2.53 3.44
N PRO A 171 18.69 3.15 3.76
CA PRO A 171 18.69 4.47 4.36
C PRO A 171 17.97 5.44 3.42
N THR A 172 16.96 6.12 3.91
CA THR A 172 16.30 7.22 3.22
C THR A 172 17.37 8.27 2.92
N ARG A 173 17.76 8.38 1.65
CA ARG A 173 18.57 9.50 1.17
C ARG A 173 17.68 10.74 1.32
N ALA A 174 17.78 11.36 2.50
CA ALA A 174 17.05 12.58 2.82
C ALA A 174 17.30 13.56 1.68
N SER A 175 16.27 13.85 0.91
CA SER A 175 16.27 14.90 -0.08
C SER A 175 16.54 16.22 0.64
N LYS A 176 17.81 16.70 0.59
CA LYS A 176 18.16 18.08 0.96
C LYS A 176 17.57 18.98 -0.13
N VAL A 177 16.28 19.24 -0.08
CA VAL A 177 15.70 20.36 -0.79
C VAL A 177 16.08 21.61 0.01
N LYS A 178 17.11 22.32 -0.45
CA LYS A 178 17.38 23.68 0.02
C LYS A 178 16.16 24.54 -0.36
N PRO A 179 15.62 25.36 0.56
CA PRO A 179 14.59 26.33 0.19
C PRO A 179 15.20 27.32 -0.81
N ALA A 180 14.53 27.46 -1.97
CA ALA A 180 14.87 28.47 -2.96
C ALA A 180 14.65 29.86 -2.34
N VAL A 181 15.72 30.66 -2.32
CA VAL A 181 15.72 32.05 -1.92
C VAL A 181 14.81 32.84 -2.86
N ALA A 182 13.76 33.43 -2.32
CA ALA A 182 12.88 34.35 -3.05
C ALA A 182 13.68 35.57 -3.52
N THR A 183 13.95 35.67 -4.81
CA THR A 183 14.47 36.87 -5.45
C THR A 183 13.34 37.88 -5.66
N LYS A 184 13.57 39.10 -5.12
CA LYS A 184 12.69 40.27 -5.16
C LYS A 184 12.32 40.64 -6.61
N ALA A 185 11.03 40.90 -6.78
CA ALA A 185 10.45 41.51 -7.97
C ALA A 185 11.09 42.89 -8.28
N ALA A 186 11.59 43.03 -9.48
CA ALA A 186 11.95 44.34 -10.06
C ALA A 186 10.75 44.86 -10.84
N LYS A 187 10.30 46.06 -10.45
CA LYS A 187 9.33 46.88 -11.19
C LYS A 187 9.93 47.33 -12.52
N SER A 188 9.24 47.17 -13.64
CA SER A 188 9.44 48.01 -14.80
C SER A 188 8.14 48.25 -15.55
N LYS A 189 7.86 49.48 -15.63
CA LYS A 189 7.15 50.44 -16.44
C LYS A 189 6.45 49.92 -17.73
N LYS A 190 5.18 50.31 -17.80
CA LYS A 190 4.35 50.40 -19.02
C LYS A 190 4.93 51.44 -20.01
N PRO A 191 4.74 51.23 -21.32
CA PRO A 191 4.23 52.33 -22.14
C PRO A 191 3.01 51.95 -22.96
N ALA A 192 2.35 53.03 -23.41
CA ALA A 192 1.01 53.11 -23.93
C ALA A 192 0.90 52.88 -25.44
N THR A 193 -0.25 52.42 -25.84
CA THR A 193 -1.12 52.79 -27.00
C THR A 193 -0.51 53.07 -28.39
N LYS A 194 -0.94 52.30 -29.39
CA LYS A 194 -1.59 52.90 -30.58
C LYS A 194 -2.47 51.88 -31.31
N GLN A 195 -3.66 52.31 -31.56
CA GLN A 195 -4.65 51.74 -32.46
C GLN A 195 -4.16 51.94 -33.91
N GLU A 196 -4.49 51.01 -34.80
CA GLU A 196 -5.00 51.31 -36.11
C GLU A 196 -5.82 50.16 -36.69
N LEU A 197 -7.03 50.53 -37.07
CA LEU A 197 -7.97 49.78 -37.89
C LEU A 197 -7.37 49.62 -39.30
N THR A 198 -7.61 48.51 -40.00
CA THR A 198 -8.13 48.58 -41.39
C THR A 198 -8.69 47.21 -41.81
N THR A 199 -9.89 47.26 -42.28
CA THR A 199 -10.78 46.40 -43.05
C THR A 199 -10.11 45.81 -44.32
N VAL A 200 -10.34 44.56 -44.64
CA VAL A 200 -11.06 44.04 -45.82
C VAL A 200 -11.42 42.58 -45.55
#